data_a890c31db18f4d50b56f4178ac41c475
#
_entry.id   a890c31db18f4d50b56f4178ac41c475
#
_cell.length_a   1.000
_cell.length_b   1.000
_cell.length_c   1.000
_cell.angle_alpha   90.00
_cell.angle_beta   90.00
_cell.angle_gamma   90.00
#
_symmetry.space_group_name_H-M   'P 1'
#
loop_
_entity.id
_entity.type
_entity.pdbx_description
1 polymer ?
#
loop_
_entity_poly.entity_id
_entity_poly.type
_entity_poly.pdbx_seq_one_letter_code
_entity_poly.pdbx_strand_id
1 'polypeptide(L)'
;MKIAIIGGGASGIIAAITAKRLNKNIEIDIFDANKSIGKKILASGNGRCNISNTTISSKNYLGESPTFVDFALKEFDFKAFLKFCKTIGLLLDIKENGKVYPLSNEAKSVTNLFSLALEELNVNIFCEHFVQKVEKKDDKFIIYANDKEFKSYDKVLISSGLAAAPQLNATEIGLEIASSFGHTFNPTYPSLVGLQTKETYKGKLQGVKKECSVGLYINGSFEQEILGDVLFTAYGVSGFAILDISQRAVLALTQFYDVELRVNFFPKTSINDLANQIQTLFKNLPKQKAVDILTGLISNKIAPILLEICKIDINTKADDINTKQIKSIAHQLNSWRLKVVDTQGFSHAEASGGGVKTSEVDNKTFESKLIKNLFFAGEVLDIVGNRGGYNLHFAWASGYLVGKNLITDK
;
A
#
# COMPACT_ATOMS: atom_id res chain seq x y z
N MET A 1 -36.19 -3.53 0.99
CA MET A 1 -35.05 -2.68 1.35
C MET A 1 -34.13 -2.59 0.16
N LYS A 2 -33.77 -1.36 -0.21
CA LYS A 2 -32.89 -1.07 -1.36
C LYS A 2 -31.60 -0.42 -0.91
N ILE A 3 -30.45 -0.90 -1.38
CA ILE A 3 -29.12 -0.50 -0.92
C ILE A 3 -28.27 -0.04 -2.09
N ALA A 4 -27.62 1.11 -1.98
CA ALA A 4 -26.61 1.56 -2.94
C ALA A 4 -25.20 1.32 -2.39
N ILE A 5 -24.31 0.81 -3.23
CA ILE A 5 -22.89 0.63 -2.96
C ILE A 5 -22.11 1.47 -3.98
N ILE A 6 -21.36 2.44 -3.49
CA ILE A 6 -20.55 3.35 -4.30
C ILE A 6 -19.11 2.83 -4.33
N GLY A 7 -18.73 2.24 -5.46
CA GLY A 7 -17.44 1.60 -5.69
C GLY A 7 -17.53 0.07 -5.66
N GLY A 8 -17.37 -0.54 -6.82
CA GLY A 8 -17.29 -1.99 -7.05
C GLY A 8 -15.86 -2.53 -6.83
N GLY A 9 -15.16 -2.03 -5.80
CA GLY A 9 -13.88 -2.53 -5.33
C GLY A 9 -14.03 -3.71 -4.39
N ALA A 10 -12.93 -4.14 -3.76
CA ALA A 10 -12.88 -5.31 -2.86
C ALA A 10 -13.95 -5.23 -1.75
N SER A 11 -14.04 -4.09 -1.06
CA SER A 11 -14.98 -3.89 0.05
C SER A 11 -16.44 -3.86 -0.40
N GLY A 12 -16.75 -3.18 -1.52
CA GLY A 12 -18.12 -3.13 -2.06
C GLY A 12 -18.62 -4.48 -2.54
N ILE A 13 -17.78 -5.24 -3.24
CA ILE A 13 -18.11 -6.58 -3.75
C ILE A 13 -18.45 -7.53 -2.62
N ILE A 14 -17.59 -7.64 -1.60
CA ILE A 14 -17.82 -8.57 -0.49
C ILE A 14 -19.01 -8.15 0.38
N ALA A 15 -19.25 -6.84 0.52
CA ALA A 15 -20.42 -6.31 1.23
C ALA A 15 -21.72 -6.75 0.54
N ALA A 16 -21.79 -6.59 -0.78
CA ALA A 16 -22.96 -7.01 -1.58
C ALA A 16 -23.21 -8.52 -1.46
N ILE A 17 -22.19 -9.35 -1.66
CA ILE A 17 -22.31 -10.81 -1.56
C ILE A 17 -22.76 -11.22 -0.17
N THR A 18 -22.17 -10.64 0.88
CA THR A 18 -22.50 -10.96 2.27
C THR A 18 -23.93 -10.58 2.59
N ALA A 19 -24.37 -9.38 2.26
CA ALA A 19 -25.73 -8.91 2.52
C ALA A 19 -26.78 -9.75 1.78
N LYS A 20 -26.57 -10.05 0.50
CA LYS A 20 -27.48 -10.88 -0.31
C LYS A 20 -27.57 -12.33 0.18
N ARG A 21 -26.47 -12.90 0.65
CA ARG A 21 -26.47 -14.25 1.24
C ARG A 21 -27.28 -14.34 2.52
N LEU A 22 -27.26 -13.28 3.33
CA LEU A 22 -27.99 -13.20 4.57
C LEU A 22 -29.47 -12.85 4.37
N ASN A 23 -29.79 -12.04 3.37
CA ASN A 23 -31.16 -11.69 3.01
C ASN A 23 -31.32 -11.57 1.48
N LYS A 24 -31.88 -12.59 0.86
CA LYS A 24 -32.08 -12.65 -0.61
C LYS A 24 -33.08 -11.63 -1.13
N ASN A 25 -33.97 -11.11 -0.28
CA ASN A 25 -35.07 -10.23 -0.69
C ASN A 25 -34.67 -8.75 -0.78
N ILE A 26 -33.44 -8.37 -0.41
CA ILE A 26 -32.95 -7.00 -0.57
C ILE A 26 -32.55 -6.75 -2.00
N GLU A 27 -32.70 -5.51 -2.46
CA GLU A 27 -32.17 -5.02 -3.73
C GLU A 27 -30.84 -4.33 -3.48
N ILE A 28 -29.82 -4.66 -4.26
CA ILE A 28 -28.48 -4.05 -4.16
C ILE A 28 -28.06 -3.56 -5.54
N ASP A 29 -27.71 -2.28 -5.59
CA ASP A 29 -27.16 -1.61 -6.77
C ASP A 29 -25.70 -1.20 -6.48
N ILE A 30 -24.75 -1.71 -7.25
CA ILE A 30 -23.34 -1.30 -7.20
C ILE A 30 -23.07 -0.30 -8.32
N PHE A 31 -22.53 0.87 -7.99
CA PHE A 31 -22.10 1.89 -8.96
C PHE A 31 -20.57 1.90 -9.04
N ASP A 32 -20.02 1.78 -10.23
CA ASP A 32 -18.56 1.87 -10.47
C ASP A 32 -18.28 2.72 -11.71
N ALA A 33 -17.30 3.60 -11.61
CA ALA A 33 -16.87 4.48 -12.71
C ALA A 33 -16.17 3.74 -13.85
N ASN A 34 -15.70 2.53 -13.60
CA ASN A 34 -14.97 1.71 -14.57
C ASN A 34 -15.92 0.86 -15.43
N LYS A 35 -15.39 0.37 -16.56
CA LYS A 35 -16.08 -0.62 -17.44
C LYS A 35 -16.32 -1.97 -16.78
N SER A 36 -15.64 -2.25 -15.67
CA SER A 36 -15.81 -3.48 -14.89
C SER A 36 -15.40 -3.24 -13.45
N ILE A 37 -16.01 -3.94 -12.53
CA ILE A 37 -15.66 -3.92 -11.10
C ILE A 37 -14.28 -4.54 -10.83
N GLY A 38 -13.71 -4.24 -9.66
CA GLY A 38 -12.47 -4.88 -9.18
C GLY A 38 -11.19 -4.42 -9.86
N LYS A 39 -11.12 -3.24 -10.48
CA LYS A 39 -9.93 -2.75 -11.20
C LYS A 39 -8.66 -2.74 -10.37
N LYS A 40 -8.70 -2.26 -9.10
CA LYS A 40 -7.53 -2.31 -8.20
C LYS A 40 -7.14 -3.75 -7.82
N ILE A 41 -8.09 -4.69 -7.74
CA ILE A 41 -7.80 -6.11 -7.54
C ILE A 41 -6.97 -6.64 -8.70
N LEU A 42 -7.36 -6.36 -9.95
CA LEU A 42 -6.65 -6.78 -11.16
C LEU A 42 -5.21 -6.24 -11.20
N ALA A 43 -4.98 -5.01 -10.78
CA ALA A 43 -3.66 -4.38 -10.78
C ALA A 43 -2.76 -4.85 -9.62
N SER A 44 -3.32 -5.42 -8.57
CA SER A 44 -2.59 -5.77 -7.35
C SER A 44 -1.60 -6.91 -7.56
N GLY A 45 -0.46 -6.85 -6.86
CA GLY A 45 0.55 -7.90 -6.90
C GLY A 45 1.13 -8.15 -8.31
N ASN A 46 1.25 -7.13 -9.16
CA ASN A 46 1.67 -7.25 -10.57
C ASN A 46 0.79 -8.24 -11.36
N GLY A 47 -0.52 -8.14 -11.22
CA GLY A 47 -1.49 -9.00 -11.91
C GLY A 47 -1.70 -10.38 -11.29
N ARG A 48 -1.05 -10.68 -10.14
CA ARG A 48 -1.21 -11.94 -9.42
C ARG A 48 -2.19 -11.88 -8.26
N CYS A 49 -2.52 -10.69 -7.77
CA CYS A 49 -3.36 -10.40 -6.61
C CYS A 49 -2.82 -11.02 -5.30
N ASN A 50 -1.96 -10.29 -4.58
CA ASN A 50 -1.66 -10.63 -3.19
C ASN A 50 -2.90 -10.32 -2.34
N ILE A 51 -3.81 -11.28 -2.24
CA ILE A 51 -5.19 -11.09 -1.80
C ILE A 51 -5.34 -10.93 -0.28
N SER A 52 -4.37 -11.44 0.49
CA SER A 52 -4.41 -11.45 1.95
C SER A 52 -3.02 -11.76 2.54
N ASN A 53 -2.97 -11.87 3.86
CA ASN A 53 -1.79 -12.32 4.61
C ASN A 53 -2.23 -13.22 5.78
N THR A 54 -1.37 -14.12 6.23
CA THR A 54 -1.65 -14.97 7.40
C THR A 54 -1.34 -14.30 8.74
N THR A 55 -0.52 -13.21 8.73
CA THR A 55 -0.05 -12.51 9.94
C THR A 55 -0.76 -11.16 10.14
N ILE A 56 -2.10 -11.18 10.09
CA ILE A 56 -2.92 -9.98 10.14
C ILE A 56 -3.13 -9.53 11.59
N SER A 57 -2.79 -8.28 11.89
CA SER A 57 -3.03 -7.62 13.17
C SER A 57 -3.03 -6.10 12.99
N SER A 58 -3.55 -5.33 13.96
CA SER A 58 -3.51 -3.85 13.94
C SER A 58 -2.10 -3.26 13.80
N LYS A 59 -1.07 -3.99 14.21
CA LYS A 59 0.34 -3.59 14.03
C LYS A 59 0.76 -3.42 12.57
N ASN A 60 0.00 -3.96 11.65
CA ASN A 60 0.26 -3.88 10.21
C ASN A 60 -0.42 -2.68 9.55
N TYR A 61 -1.08 -1.82 10.33
CA TYR A 61 -1.84 -0.68 9.81
C TYR A 61 -1.39 0.63 10.45
N LEU A 62 -1.54 1.71 9.70
CA LEU A 62 -1.38 3.09 10.13
C LEU A 62 -2.67 3.85 9.85
N GLY A 63 -2.86 5.01 10.49
CA GLY A 63 -4.02 5.86 10.36
C GLY A 63 -4.32 6.57 11.69
N GLU A 64 -5.45 7.26 11.80
CA GLU A 64 -5.87 7.97 13.01
C GLU A 64 -5.91 7.04 14.24
N SER A 65 -6.48 5.85 14.08
CA SER A 65 -6.52 4.82 15.13
C SER A 65 -6.28 3.43 14.53
N PRO A 66 -5.05 2.92 14.54
CA PRO A 66 -4.76 1.58 14.02
C PRO A 66 -5.57 0.45 14.67
N THR A 67 -5.97 0.62 15.94
CA THR A 67 -6.79 -0.38 16.67
C THR A 67 -8.26 -0.39 16.23
N PHE A 68 -8.70 0.58 15.42
CA PHE A 68 -10.02 0.58 14.80
C PHE A 68 -10.30 -0.71 14.02
N VAL A 69 -9.26 -1.30 13.42
CA VAL A 69 -9.39 -2.52 12.60
C VAL A 69 -9.56 -3.80 13.43
N ASP A 70 -9.25 -3.78 14.74
CA ASP A 70 -9.16 -5.00 15.56
C ASP A 70 -10.44 -5.83 15.54
N PHE A 71 -11.60 -5.18 15.66
CA PHE A 71 -12.89 -5.87 15.62
C PHE A 71 -13.13 -6.55 14.27
N ALA A 72 -12.86 -5.82 13.16
CA ALA A 72 -13.05 -6.35 11.82
C ALA A 72 -12.11 -7.53 11.53
N LEU A 73 -10.84 -7.42 11.92
CA LEU A 73 -9.84 -8.48 11.72
C LEU A 73 -10.10 -9.69 12.59
N LYS A 74 -10.76 -9.53 13.74
CA LYS A 74 -11.19 -10.65 14.62
C LYS A 74 -12.41 -11.37 14.05
N GLU A 75 -13.42 -10.63 13.61
CA GLU A 75 -14.68 -11.19 13.07
C GLU A 75 -14.49 -11.80 11.68
N PHE A 76 -13.55 -11.26 10.90
CA PHE A 76 -13.23 -11.75 9.57
C PHE A 76 -11.71 -11.91 9.42
N ASP A 77 -11.18 -12.84 10.21
CA ASP A 77 -9.76 -13.21 10.19
C ASP A 77 -9.39 -13.96 8.90
N PHE A 78 -8.13 -14.31 8.78
CA PHE A 78 -7.66 -15.07 7.61
C PHE A 78 -8.40 -16.41 7.42
N LYS A 79 -8.79 -17.09 8.50
CA LYS A 79 -9.51 -18.37 8.42
C LYS A 79 -10.94 -18.18 7.90
N ALA A 80 -11.63 -17.13 8.37
CA ALA A 80 -12.95 -16.75 7.89
C ALA A 80 -12.89 -16.33 6.42
N PHE A 81 -11.88 -15.53 6.03
CA PHE A 81 -11.64 -15.16 4.64
C PHE A 81 -11.39 -16.38 3.73
N LEU A 82 -10.53 -17.32 4.17
CA LEU A 82 -10.26 -18.55 3.43
C LEU A 82 -11.56 -19.39 3.23
N LYS A 83 -12.38 -19.48 4.28
CA LYS A 83 -13.68 -20.16 4.19
C LYS A 83 -14.60 -19.46 3.21
N PHE A 84 -14.68 -18.12 3.27
CA PHE A 84 -15.48 -17.33 2.33
C PHE A 84 -15.02 -17.57 0.88
N CYS A 85 -13.72 -17.49 0.60
CA CYS A 85 -13.17 -17.72 -0.75
C CYS A 85 -13.58 -19.10 -1.31
N LYS A 86 -13.52 -20.15 -0.50
CA LYS A 86 -13.95 -21.49 -0.91
C LYS A 86 -15.43 -21.53 -1.33
N THR A 87 -16.30 -20.74 -0.71
CA THR A 87 -17.74 -20.70 -1.05
C THR A 87 -18.04 -20.09 -2.41
N ILE A 88 -17.09 -19.37 -3.00
CA ILE A 88 -17.18 -18.81 -4.37
C ILE A 88 -16.25 -19.55 -5.35
N GLY A 89 -15.70 -20.69 -4.96
CA GLY A 89 -14.78 -21.48 -5.79
C GLY A 89 -13.35 -20.94 -5.89
N LEU A 90 -12.98 -19.94 -5.07
CA LEU A 90 -11.64 -19.36 -5.06
C LEU A 90 -10.72 -20.14 -4.12
N LEU A 91 -9.77 -20.88 -4.70
CA LEU A 91 -8.73 -21.57 -3.95
C LEU A 91 -7.49 -20.66 -3.81
N LEU A 92 -6.84 -20.73 -2.65
CA LEU A 92 -5.72 -19.86 -2.29
C LEU A 92 -4.42 -20.65 -2.07
N ASP A 93 -3.30 -20.04 -2.46
CA ASP A 93 -1.93 -20.48 -2.25
C ASP A 93 -1.28 -19.61 -1.16
N ILE A 94 -0.79 -20.24 -0.10
CA ILE A 94 -0.18 -19.58 1.07
C ILE A 94 1.33 -19.76 0.97
N LYS A 95 2.06 -18.64 0.84
CA LYS A 95 3.51 -18.64 0.77
C LYS A 95 4.14 -18.68 2.16
N GLU A 96 5.37 -19.17 2.27
CA GLU A 96 6.13 -19.26 3.54
C GLU A 96 6.23 -17.94 4.32
N ASN A 97 6.27 -16.80 3.58
CA ASN A 97 6.32 -15.46 4.16
C ASN A 97 4.93 -14.89 4.53
N GLY A 98 3.90 -15.74 4.60
CA GLY A 98 2.54 -15.38 4.98
C GLY A 98 1.70 -14.71 3.88
N LYS A 99 2.28 -14.35 2.74
CA LYS A 99 1.52 -13.78 1.62
C LYS A 99 0.61 -14.80 0.99
N VAL A 100 -0.58 -14.36 0.57
CA VAL A 100 -1.63 -15.22 0.03
C VAL A 100 -2.00 -14.77 -1.37
N TYR A 101 -2.04 -15.71 -2.29
CA TYR A 101 -2.39 -15.51 -3.70
C TYR A 101 -3.51 -16.47 -4.12
N PRO A 102 -4.29 -16.17 -5.18
CA PRO A 102 -5.12 -17.20 -5.78
C PRO A 102 -4.25 -18.37 -6.27
N LEU A 103 -4.75 -19.58 -6.18
CA LEU A 103 -4.00 -20.78 -6.61
C LEU A 103 -3.63 -20.71 -8.10
N SER A 104 -4.46 -20.07 -8.92
CA SER A 104 -4.17 -19.77 -10.32
C SER A 104 -3.01 -18.79 -10.53
N ASN A 105 -2.59 -18.07 -9.48
CA ASN A 105 -1.61 -16.99 -9.53
C ASN A 105 -2.00 -15.84 -10.50
N GLU A 106 -3.30 -15.65 -10.76
CA GLU A 106 -3.87 -14.62 -11.63
C GLU A 106 -4.94 -13.80 -10.95
N ALA A 107 -4.79 -12.47 -10.93
CA ALA A 107 -5.78 -11.54 -10.37
C ALA A 107 -7.13 -11.62 -11.12
N LYS A 108 -7.12 -11.99 -12.41
CA LYS A 108 -8.33 -12.16 -13.22
C LYS A 108 -9.23 -13.26 -12.69
N SER A 109 -8.68 -14.35 -12.18
CA SER A 109 -9.47 -15.42 -11.56
C SER A 109 -10.25 -14.93 -10.34
N VAL A 110 -9.64 -14.05 -9.54
CA VAL A 110 -10.29 -13.44 -8.37
C VAL A 110 -11.48 -12.61 -8.82
N THR A 111 -11.28 -11.64 -9.70
CA THR A 111 -12.38 -10.76 -10.15
C THR A 111 -13.49 -11.53 -10.85
N ASN A 112 -13.14 -12.55 -11.65
CA ASN A 112 -14.12 -13.40 -12.35
C ASN A 112 -15.03 -14.14 -11.36
N LEU A 113 -14.45 -14.82 -10.37
CA LEU A 113 -15.22 -15.59 -9.39
C LEU A 113 -16.11 -14.71 -8.50
N PHE A 114 -15.62 -13.52 -8.12
CA PHE A 114 -16.45 -12.55 -7.41
C PHE A 114 -17.59 -12.01 -8.28
N SER A 115 -17.35 -11.77 -9.58
CA SER A 115 -18.41 -11.33 -10.51
C SER A 115 -19.48 -12.40 -10.69
N LEU A 116 -19.09 -13.67 -10.87
CA LEU A 116 -20.02 -14.80 -10.96
C LEU A 116 -20.88 -14.92 -9.68
N ALA A 117 -20.26 -14.73 -8.50
CA ALA A 117 -21.01 -14.76 -7.24
C ALA A 117 -22.03 -13.61 -7.11
N LEU A 118 -21.72 -12.41 -7.61
CA LEU A 118 -22.65 -11.28 -7.66
C LEU A 118 -23.81 -11.55 -8.64
N GLU A 119 -23.51 -12.11 -9.81
CA GLU A 119 -24.50 -12.47 -10.82
C GLU A 119 -25.47 -13.54 -10.29
N GLU A 120 -24.97 -14.64 -9.68
CA GLU A 120 -25.78 -15.68 -9.06
C GLU A 120 -26.73 -15.13 -7.98
N LEU A 121 -26.30 -14.09 -7.26
CA LEU A 121 -27.08 -13.44 -6.23
C LEU A 121 -28.02 -12.34 -6.76
N ASN A 122 -28.08 -12.11 -8.07
CA ASN A 122 -28.87 -11.06 -8.70
C ASN A 122 -28.58 -9.67 -8.10
N VAL A 123 -27.29 -9.30 -8.01
CA VAL A 123 -26.85 -7.94 -7.66
C VAL A 123 -26.80 -7.11 -8.93
N ASN A 124 -27.41 -5.93 -8.94
CA ASN A 124 -27.33 -5.01 -10.07
C ASN A 124 -25.98 -4.30 -10.07
N ILE A 125 -25.29 -4.28 -11.20
CA ILE A 125 -23.99 -3.64 -11.36
C ILE A 125 -24.07 -2.57 -12.45
N PHE A 126 -23.89 -1.31 -12.07
CA PHE A 126 -23.88 -0.14 -12.93
C PHE A 126 -22.42 0.26 -13.18
N CYS A 127 -21.76 -0.37 -14.16
CA CYS A 127 -20.46 0.05 -14.65
C CYS A 127 -20.56 1.33 -15.48
N GLU A 128 -19.44 2.09 -15.57
CA GLU A 128 -19.39 3.40 -16.24
C GLU A 128 -20.40 4.40 -15.65
N HIS A 129 -20.70 4.24 -14.35
CA HIS A 129 -21.56 5.15 -13.59
C HIS A 129 -20.75 5.81 -12.47
N PHE A 130 -20.18 6.98 -12.79
CA PHE A 130 -19.48 7.80 -11.83
C PHE A 130 -20.48 8.53 -10.92
N VAL A 131 -20.48 8.21 -9.63
CA VAL A 131 -21.33 8.90 -8.64
C VAL A 131 -20.67 10.22 -8.27
N GLN A 132 -21.34 11.32 -8.60
CA GLN A 132 -20.89 12.68 -8.30
C GLN A 132 -21.41 13.19 -6.96
N LYS A 133 -22.58 12.73 -6.53
CA LYS A 133 -23.27 13.25 -5.35
C LYS A 133 -24.20 12.22 -4.74
N VAL A 134 -24.34 12.30 -3.41
CA VAL A 134 -25.37 11.58 -2.64
C VAL A 134 -26.11 12.59 -1.78
N GLU A 135 -27.43 12.52 -1.79
CA GLU A 135 -28.29 13.32 -0.91
C GLU A 135 -29.13 12.40 -0.03
N LYS A 136 -29.52 12.89 1.14
CA LYS A 136 -30.52 12.24 2.00
C LYS A 136 -31.74 13.13 2.10
N LYS A 137 -32.90 12.59 1.72
CA LYS A 137 -34.18 13.28 1.77
C LYS A 137 -35.24 12.31 2.29
N ASP A 138 -36.04 12.74 3.27
CA ASP A 138 -37.12 11.95 3.85
C ASP A 138 -36.69 10.52 4.22
N ASP A 139 -35.57 10.39 4.94
CA ASP A 139 -34.93 9.13 5.36
C ASP A 139 -34.48 8.19 4.23
N LYS A 140 -34.52 8.62 2.97
CA LYS A 140 -33.99 7.90 1.82
C LYS A 140 -32.81 8.62 1.20
N PHE A 141 -31.95 7.85 0.58
CA PHE A 141 -30.82 8.39 -0.18
C PHE A 141 -31.16 8.47 -1.67
N ILE A 142 -30.62 9.49 -2.31
CA ILE A 142 -30.67 9.74 -3.75
C ILE A 142 -29.22 9.73 -4.24
N ILE A 143 -28.93 8.92 -5.25
CA ILE A 143 -27.63 8.81 -5.87
C ILE A 143 -27.66 9.56 -7.21
N TYR A 144 -26.70 10.43 -7.43
CA TYR A 144 -26.52 11.15 -8.70
C TYR A 144 -25.28 10.56 -9.40
N ALA A 145 -25.51 9.90 -10.52
CA ALA A 145 -24.47 9.29 -11.33
C ALA A 145 -24.68 9.62 -12.81
N ASN A 146 -23.65 10.17 -13.49
CA ASN A 146 -23.70 10.56 -14.90
C ASN A 146 -24.94 11.39 -15.24
N ASP A 147 -25.24 12.42 -14.43
CA ASP A 147 -26.41 13.33 -14.58
C ASP A 147 -27.76 12.63 -14.46
N LYS A 148 -27.82 11.41 -13.96
CA LYS A 148 -29.06 10.67 -13.68
C LYS A 148 -29.29 10.56 -12.18
N GLU A 149 -30.57 10.60 -11.78
CA GLU A 149 -30.99 10.37 -10.41
C GLU A 149 -31.45 8.93 -10.20
N PHE A 150 -30.90 8.26 -9.20
CA PHE A 150 -31.34 6.97 -8.69
C PHE A 150 -31.91 7.18 -7.29
N LYS A 151 -33.19 6.89 -7.08
CA LYS A 151 -33.95 7.29 -5.88
C LYS A 151 -34.28 6.11 -4.97
N SER A 152 -34.68 6.46 -3.75
CA SER A 152 -35.30 5.59 -2.76
C SER A 152 -34.41 4.50 -2.18
N TYR A 153 -33.12 4.76 -2.00
CA TYR A 153 -32.23 3.85 -1.25
C TYR A 153 -32.45 4.00 0.26
N ASP A 154 -32.56 2.87 0.94
CA ASP A 154 -32.66 2.80 2.40
C ASP A 154 -31.31 3.01 3.07
N LYS A 155 -30.26 2.48 2.45
CA LYS A 155 -28.88 2.51 2.97
C LYS A 155 -27.88 2.74 1.86
N VAL A 156 -26.74 3.36 2.22
CA VAL A 156 -25.63 3.63 1.32
C VAL A 156 -24.33 3.17 1.92
N LEU A 157 -23.52 2.47 1.13
CA LEU A 157 -22.13 2.17 1.44
C LEU A 157 -21.21 2.98 0.53
N ILE A 158 -20.29 3.76 1.11
CA ILE A 158 -19.18 4.42 0.42
C ILE A 158 -17.96 3.49 0.49
N SER A 159 -17.56 2.93 -0.64
CA SER A 159 -16.43 2.00 -0.83
C SER A 159 -15.59 2.33 -2.06
N SER A 160 -15.56 3.62 -2.44
CA SER A 160 -14.92 4.14 -3.66
C SER A 160 -13.38 4.11 -3.61
N GLY A 161 -12.79 3.90 -2.43
CA GLY A 161 -11.35 4.03 -2.22
C GLY A 161 -10.89 5.48 -2.22
N LEU A 162 -9.60 5.70 -2.50
CA LEU A 162 -8.92 7.00 -2.54
C LEU A 162 -8.06 7.12 -3.80
N ALA A 163 -7.27 8.21 -3.90
CA ALA A 163 -6.57 8.67 -5.10
C ALA A 163 -5.42 7.78 -5.61
N ALA A 164 -4.94 6.76 -4.89
CA ALA A 164 -3.86 5.90 -5.38
C ALA A 164 -4.26 5.19 -6.68
N ALA A 165 -3.36 5.21 -7.68
CA ALA A 165 -3.56 4.72 -9.03
C ALA A 165 -4.70 5.44 -9.80
N PRO A 166 -4.60 6.76 -10.04
CA PRO A 166 -5.62 7.53 -10.76
C PRO A 166 -5.88 7.03 -12.19
N GLN A 167 -4.91 6.35 -12.81
CA GLN A 167 -5.07 5.66 -14.09
C GLN A 167 -6.11 4.51 -14.05
N LEU A 168 -6.58 4.12 -12.87
CA LEU A 168 -7.66 3.15 -12.66
C LEU A 168 -8.98 3.85 -12.24
N ASN A 169 -9.13 5.14 -12.56
CA ASN A 169 -10.25 6.00 -12.14
C ASN A 169 -10.38 6.11 -10.61
N ALA A 170 -9.27 6.00 -9.89
CA ALA A 170 -9.24 6.27 -8.46
C ALA A 170 -9.38 7.78 -8.21
N THR A 171 -10.30 8.18 -7.34
CA THR A 171 -10.63 9.57 -7.02
C THR A 171 -10.91 9.72 -5.53
N GLU A 172 -11.03 10.95 -5.07
CA GLU A 172 -11.42 11.28 -3.70
C GLU A 172 -12.92 11.59 -3.54
N ILE A 173 -13.74 11.25 -4.53
CA ILE A 173 -15.19 11.52 -4.51
C ILE A 173 -15.88 10.97 -3.24
N GLY A 174 -15.39 9.86 -2.70
CA GLY A 174 -15.89 9.31 -1.43
C GLY A 174 -15.71 10.26 -0.26
N LEU A 175 -14.62 11.05 -0.23
CA LEU A 175 -14.38 12.09 0.78
C LEU A 175 -15.29 13.30 0.59
N GLU A 176 -15.52 13.71 -0.65
CA GLU A 176 -16.43 14.80 -0.99
C GLU A 176 -17.86 14.46 -0.56
N ILE A 177 -18.31 13.23 -0.85
CA ILE A 177 -19.62 12.73 -0.42
C ILE A 177 -19.69 12.67 1.11
N ALA A 178 -18.67 12.12 1.78
CA ALA A 178 -18.61 12.05 3.24
C ALA A 178 -18.68 13.46 3.87
N SER A 179 -17.92 14.43 3.32
CA SER A 179 -17.93 15.83 3.77
C SER A 179 -19.30 16.49 3.59
N SER A 180 -20.05 16.17 2.54
CA SER A 180 -21.40 16.70 2.35
C SER A 180 -22.39 16.26 3.44
N PHE A 181 -22.07 15.19 4.14
CA PHE A 181 -22.79 14.67 5.30
C PHE A 181 -22.17 15.09 6.66
N GLY A 182 -21.19 16.00 6.65
CA GLY A 182 -20.57 16.55 7.85
C GLY A 182 -19.37 15.74 8.38
N HIS A 183 -18.95 14.68 7.70
CA HIS A 183 -17.73 13.95 8.06
C HIS A 183 -16.48 14.76 7.80
N THR A 184 -15.48 14.57 8.65
CA THR A 184 -14.14 15.11 8.48
C THR A 184 -13.17 14.01 8.01
N PHE A 185 -12.07 14.42 7.41
CA PHE A 185 -11.05 13.49 6.93
C PHE A 185 -9.65 14.01 7.19
N ASN A 186 -8.70 13.12 7.35
CA ASN A 186 -7.28 13.44 7.36
C ASN A 186 -6.76 13.55 5.92
N PRO A 187 -5.87 14.54 5.64
CA PRO A 187 -5.32 14.73 4.30
C PRO A 187 -4.76 13.43 3.73
N THR A 188 -5.08 13.17 2.47
CA THR A 188 -4.59 11.99 1.78
C THR A 188 -3.13 12.13 1.38
N TYR A 189 -2.42 11.02 1.37
CA TYR A 189 -1.02 10.96 0.95
C TYR A 189 -0.74 9.65 0.22
N PRO A 190 0.22 9.65 -0.75
CA PRO A 190 0.61 8.42 -1.43
C PRO A 190 1.36 7.50 -0.47
N SER A 191 0.98 6.23 -0.46
CA SER A 191 1.55 5.19 0.40
C SER A 191 2.05 4.01 -0.44
N LEU A 192 3.05 3.28 0.06
CA LEU A 192 3.70 2.20 -0.68
C LEU A 192 4.21 2.69 -2.03
N VAL A 193 5.05 3.71 -2.00
CA VAL A 193 5.49 4.49 -3.15
C VAL A 193 7.01 4.67 -3.17
N GLY A 194 7.60 4.83 -4.37
CA GLY A 194 9.01 5.19 -4.53
C GLY A 194 9.30 6.58 -3.98
N LEU A 195 10.50 6.77 -3.42
CA LEU A 195 10.95 8.02 -2.80
C LEU A 195 11.96 8.73 -3.69
N GLN A 196 11.77 10.03 -3.88
CA GLN A 196 12.71 10.90 -4.58
C GLN A 196 13.81 11.35 -3.62
N THR A 197 15.05 11.33 -4.12
CA THR A 197 16.21 11.71 -3.30
C THR A 197 16.95 12.89 -3.92
N LYS A 198 17.68 13.63 -3.06
CA LYS A 198 18.37 14.86 -3.46
C LYS A 198 19.67 14.61 -4.24
N GLU A 199 20.29 13.45 -4.09
CA GLU A 199 21.62 13.13 -4.59
C GLU A 199 21.72 13.28 -6.12
N THR A 200 22.76 13.95 -6.58
CA THR A 200 22.99 14.22 -8.02
C THR A 200 23.39 12.96 -8.80
N TYR A 201 23.94 11.97 -8.13
CA TYR A 201 24.39 10.71 -8.73
C TYR A 201 23.28 9.66 -8.88
N LYS A 202 22.06 9.89 -8.40
CA LYS A 202 20.97 8.91 -8.42
C LYS A 202 20.71 8.30 -9.79
N GLY A 203 20.77 9.09 -10.85
CA GLY A 203 20.59 8.60 -12.22
C GLY A 203 21.70 7.63 -12.67
N LYS A 204 22.95 7.80 -12.18
CA LYS A 204 24.07 6.90 -12.47
C LYS A 204 23.88 5.51 -11.83
N LEU A 205 23.10 5.43 -10.75
CA LEU A 205 22.78 4.19 -10.05
C LEU A 205 21.53 3.46 -10.60
N GLN A 206 20.83 4.04 -11.56
CA GLN A 206 19.60 3.46 -12.10
C GLN A 206 19.75 1.99 -12.51
N GLY A 207 18.81 1.15 -12.04
CA GLY A 207 18.76 -0.29 -12.29
C GLY A 207 19.59 -1.14 -11.32
N VAL A 208 20.35 -0.55 -10.42
CA VAL A 208 21.02 -1.31 -9.36
C VAL A 208 19.94 -1.79 -8.37
N LYS A 209 19.90 -3.12 -8.17
CA LYS A 209 19.02 -3.78 -7.21
C LYS A 209 19.83 -4.64 -6.26
N LYS A 210 19.60 -4.50 -4.93
CA LYS A 210 20.26 -5.31 -3.91
C LYS A 210 19.39 -5.42 -2.67
N GLU A 211 19.43 -6.57 -2.01
CA GLU A 211 18.90 -6.73 -0.65
C GLU A 211 19.78 -5.95 0.32
N CYS A 212 19.18 -5.03 1.04
CA CYS A 212 19.81 -4.10 1.97
C CYS A 212 18.96 -3.97 3.25
N SER A 213 19.56 -3.50 4.32
CA SER A 213 18.80 -2.91 5.41
C SER A 213 18.68 -1.40 5.19
N VAL A 214 17.49 -0.84 5.42
CA VAL A 214 17.20 0.58 5.24
C VAL A 214 16.66 1.16 6.53
N GLY A 215 17.44 2.04 7.16
CA GLY A 215 17.03 2.81 8.33
C GLY A 215 16.36 4.12 7.91
N LEU A 216 15.19 4.44 8.48
CA LEU A 216 14.52 5.74 8.38
C LEU A 216 14.95 6.62 9.54
N TYR A 217 15.33 7.85 9.22
CA TYR A 217 15.64 8.88 10.18
C TYR A 217 14.79 10.12 9.90
N ILE A 218 14.14 10.65 10.96
CA ILE A 218 13.31 11.85 10.91
C ILE A 218 13.91 12.88 11.86
N ASN A 219 14.25 14.07 11.36
CA ASN A 219 14.96 15.11 12.12
C ASN A 219 16.23 14.58 12.83
N GLY A 220 16.93 13.63 12.20
CA GLY A 220 18.12 12.99 12.72
C GLY A 220 17.88 11.85 13.71
N SER A 221 16.65 11.63 14.17
CA SER A 221 16.27 10.53 15.06
C SER A 221 15.95 9.27 14.30
N PHE A 222 16.41 8.12 14.77
CA PHE A 222 16.07 6.81 14.20
C PHE A 222 14.62 6.45 14.50
N GLU A 223 13.88 6.01 13.47
CA GLU A 223 12.47 5.64 13.57
C GLU A 223 12.25 4.14 13.41
N GLN A 224 12.79 3.57 12.32
CA GLN A 224 12.62 2.15 12.01
C GLN A 224 13.68 1.67 11.03
N GLU A 225 13.83 0.36 10.95
CA GLU A 225 14.68 -0.31 9.97
C GLU A 225 13.92 -1.43 9.26
N ILE A 226 14.07 -1.53 7.93
CA ILE A 226 13.45 -2.54 7.09
C ILE A 226 14.51 -3.27 6.27
N LEU A 227 14.50 -4.61 6.32
CA LEU A 227 15.32 -5.47 5.46
C LEU A 227 14.53 -5.84 4.19
N GLY A 228 15.13 -5.64 3.03
CA GLY A 228 14.53 -6.02 1.74
C GLY A 228 15.24 -5.43 0.54
N ASP A 229 14.66 -5.66 -0.63
CA ASP A 229 15.19 -5.13 -1.89
C ASP A 229 15.12 -3.61 -1.93
N VAL A 230 16.25 -2.98 -2.25
CA VAL A 230 16.38 -1.59 -2.66
C VAL A 230 16.68 -1.55 -4.15
N LEU A 231 15.87 -0.82 -4.90
CA LEU A 231 16.07 -0.53 -6.32
C LEU A 231 16.41 0.94 -6.48
N PHE A 232 17.60 1.23 -6.99
CA PHE A 232 17.98 2.58 -7.38
C PHE A 232 17.37 2.94 -8.73
N THR A 233 16.78 4.13 -8.80
CA THR A 233 16.05 4.64 -9.97
C THR A 233 16.63 6.00 -10.39
N ALA A 234 16.17 6.52 -11.52
CA ALA A 234 16.57 7.85 -11.98
C ALA A 234 16.13 8.98 -11.02
N TYR A 235 15.05 8.77 -10.27
CA TYR A 235 14.49 9.76 -9.35
C TYR A 235 14.98 9.60 -7.90
N GLY A 236 15.50 8.43 -7.53
CA GLY A 236 15.91 8.12 -6.16
C GLY A 236 15.88 6.62 -5.91
N VAL A 237 14.97 6.16 -5.05
CA VAL A 237 14.92 4.76 -4.63
C VAL A 237 13.50 4.19 -4.61
N SER A 238 13.43 2.89 -4.86
CA SER A 238 12.22 2.05 -4.81
C SER A 238 12.61 0.66 -4.32
N GLY A 239 11.75 -0.32 -4.53
CA GLY A 239 11.96 -1.69 -4.05
C GLY A 239 11.25 -1.94 -2.73
N PHE A 240 11.18 -3.19 -2.32
CA PHE A 240 10.29 -3.60 -1.24
C PHE A 240 10.58 -2.92 0.10
N ALA A 241 11.86 -2.77 0.48
CA ALA A 241 12.22 -2.06 1.70
C ALA A 241 11.79 -0.58 1.68
N ILE A 242 11.89 0.06 0.50
CA ILE A 242 11.50 1.46 0.34
C ILE A 242 9.99 1.63 0.38
N LEU A 243 9.24 0.76 -0.29
CA LEU A 243 7.77 0.81 -0.26
C LEU A 243 7.25 0.63 1.17
N ASP A 244 7.79 -0.32 1.92
CA ASP A 244 7.38 -0.58 3.29
C ASP A 244 7.75 0.58 4.26
N ILE A 245 8.81 1.33 3.98
CA ILE A 245 9.24 2.48 4.80
C ILE A 245 8.55 3.79 4.38
N SER A 246 8.01 3.85 3.15
CA SER A 246 7.51 5.07 2.53
C SER A 246 6.37 5.74 3.29
N GLN A 247 5.47 4.97 3.92
CA GLN A 247 4.33 5.50 4.66
C GLN A 247 4.77 6.52 5.72
N ARG A 248 5.71 6.13 6.59
CA ARG A 248 6.23 7.01 7.65
C ARG A 248 7.07 8.15 7.08
N ALA A 249 7.86 7.87 6.05
CA ALA A 249 8.66 8.88 5.37
C ALA A 249 7.76 9.98 4.76
N VAL A 250 6.66 9.59 4.09
CA VAL A 250 5.71 10.54 3.48
C VAL A 250 4.99 11.36 4.53
N LEU A 251 4.50 10.73 5.62
CA LEU A 251 3.88 11.47 6.73
C LEU A 251 4.83 12.51 7.33
N ALA A 252 6.12 12.18 7.48
CA ALA A 252 7.11 13.13 7.95
C ALA A 252 7.34 14.29 6.96
N LEU A 253 7.36 14.00 5.65
CA LEU A 253 7.48 15.02 4.61
C LEU A 253 6.27 15.98 4.59
N THR A 254 5.05 15.48 4.79
CA THR A 254 3.85 16.34 4.86
C THR A 254 3.88 17.30 6.05
N GLN A 255 4.65 16.96 7.09
CA GLN A 255 4.90 17.81 8.27
C GLN A 255 6.16 18.67 8.12
N PHE A 256 6.77 18.70 6.94
CA PHE A 256 8.01 19.43 6.64
C PHE A 256 9.22 19.00 7.49
N TYR A 257 9.22 17.75 7.97
CA TYR A 257 10.34 17.19 8.70
C TYR A 257 11.47 16.80 7.76
N ASP A 258 12.68 16.77 8.31
CA ASP A 258 13.87 16.29 7.63
C ASP A 258 13.86 14.78 7.56
N VAL A 259 13.87 14.20 6.34
CA VAL A 259 13.79 12.75 6.13
C VAL A 259 15.04 12.24 5.45
N GLU A 260 15.76 11.32 6.12
CA GLU A 260 16.97 10.65 5.61
C GLU A 260 16.78 9.14 5.66
N LEU A 261 17.17 8.46 4.59
CA LEU A 261 17.37 7.01 4.57
C LEU A 261 18.84 6.69 4.74
N ARG A 262 19.17 5.66 5.53
CA ARG A 262 20.51 5.07 5.60
C ARG A 262 20.44 3.64 5.12
N VAL A 263 21.12 3.38 4.00
CA VAL A 263 21.16 2.07 3.35
C VAL A 263 22.40 1.32 3.77
N ASN A 264 22.23 0.15 4.39
CA ASN A 264 23.29 -0.78 4.68
C ASN A 264 23.29 -1.88 3.61
N PHE A 265 24.32 -1.90 2.76
CA PHE A 265 24.47 -2.88 1.68
C PHE A 265 24.90 -4.27 2.19
N PHE A 266 25.36 -4.37 3.42
CA PHE A 266 25.89 -5.61 4.04
C PHE A 266 25.33 -5.82 5.45
N PRO A 267 24.00 -6.01 5.61
CA PRO A 267 23.33 -6.02 6.92
C PRO A 267 23.79 -7.17 7.85
N LYS A 268 24.43 -8.21 7.29
CA LYS A 268 24.94 -9.36 8.04
C LYS A 268 26.44 -9.28 8.34
N THR A 269 27.11 -8.17 7.99
CA THR A 269 28.56 -8.01 8.13
C THR A 269 28.87 -6.78 8.99
N SER A 270 29.69 -6.92 10.01
CA SER A 270 30.11 -5.76 10.79
C SER A 270 30.99 -4.82 9.97
N ILE A 271 31.01 -3.53 10.34
CA ILE A 271 31.85 -2.52 9.67
C ILE A 271 33.35 -2.94 9.71
N ASN A 272 33.79 -3.50 10.82
CA ASN A 272 35.17 -3.95 10.97
C ASN A 272 35.49 -5.14 10.06
N ASP A 273 34.60 -6.12 9.99
CA ASP A 273 34.78 -7.28 9.09
C ASP A 273 34.76 -6.85 7.63
N LEU A 274 33.88 -5.93 7.27
CA LEU A 274 33.81 -5.36 5.92
C LEU A 274 35.12 -4.61 5.59
N ALA A 275 35.64 -3.80 6.51
CA ALA A 275 36.91 -3.12 6.33
C ALA A 275 38.09 -4.11 6.14
N ASN A 276 38.13 -5.19 6.94
CA ASN A 276 39.13 -6.24 6.82
C ASN A 276 39.02 -6.99 5.47
N GLN A 277 37.81 -7.26 5.00
CA GLN A 277 37.60 -7.86 3.67
C GLN A 277 38.11 -6.93 2.56
N ILE A 278 37.77 -5.63 2.60
CA ILE A 278 38.25 -4.65 1.62
C ILE A 278 39.80 -4.58 1.66
N GLN A 279 40.40 -4.53 2.85
CA GLN A 279 41.86 -4.51 3.01
C GLN A 279 42.51 -5.75 2.40
N THR A 280 41.90 -6.93 2.59
CA THR A 280 42.42 -8.18 2.02
C THR A 280 42.34 -8.16 0.48
N LEU A 281 41.21 -7.68 -0.09
CA LEU A 281 41.06 -7.55 -1.55
C LEU A 281 42.12 -6.62 -2.13
N PHE A 282 42.39 -5.49 -1.48
CA PHE A 282 43.39 -4.52 -1.95
C PHE A 282 44.81 -5.08 -1.84
N LYS A 283 45.15 -5.81 -0.78
CA LYS A 283 46.45 -6.48 -0.63
C LYS A 283 46.70 -7.57 -1.68
N ASN A 284 45.67 -8.23 -2.16
CA ASN A 284 45.78 -9.27 -3.20
C ASN A 284 46.09 -8.72 -4.58
N LEU A 285 45.66 -7.46 -4.86
CA LEU A 285 45.78 -6.82 -6.16
C LEU A 285 46.29 -5.38 -6.04
N PRO A 286 47.47 -5.15 -5.41
CA PRO A 286 47.92 -3.82 -4.96
C PRO A 286 48.13 -2.82 -6.11
N LYS A 287 48.52 -3.29 -7.29
CA LYS A 287 48.80 -2.44 -8.46
C LYS A 287 47.56 -2.11 -9.30
N GLN A 288 46.43 -2.75 -9.02
CA GLN A 288 45.20 -2.51 -9.75
C GLN A 288 44.44 -1.28 -9.17
N LYS A 289 43.56 -0.68 -9.97
CA LYS A 289 42.73 0.42 -9.47
C LYS A 289 41.76 -0.10 -8.41
N ALA A 290 41.61 0.64 -7.32
CA ALA A 290 40.68 0.29 -6.25
C ALA A 290 39.23 0.17 -6.73
N VAL A 291 38.80 1.00 -7.68
CA VAL A 291 37.46 0.95 -8.27
C VAL A 291 37.17 -0.41 -8.91
N ASP A 292 38.14 -0.97 -9.62
CA ASP A 292 37.98 -2.26 -10.33
C ASP A 292 37.89 -3.42 -9.34
N ILE A 293 38.71 -3.39 -8.27
CA ILE A 293 38.71 -4.40 -7.21
C ILE A 293 37.37 -4.39 -6.44
N LEU A 294 36.83 -3.18 -6.16
CA LEU A 294 35.55 -3.03 -5.46
C LEU A 294 34.36 -3.62 -6.23
N THR A 295 34.48 -3.81 -7.56
CA THR A 295 33.43 -4.48 -8.33
C THR A 295 33.24 -5.95 -7.94
N GLY A 296 34.22 -6.57 -7.30
CA GLY A 296 34.07 -7.90 -6.68
C GLY A 296 33.22 -7.91 -5.40
N LEU A 297 32.91 -6.75 -4.84
CA LEU A 297 32.16 -6.58 -3.59
C LEU A 297 30.79 -5.92 -3.83
N ILE A 298 30.74 -4.92 -4.73
CA ILE A 298 29.59 -4.09 -4.98
C ILE A 298 29.41 -3.83 -6.51
N SER A 299 28.22 -3.44 -6.95
CA SER A 299 27.97 -3.14 -8.37
C SER A 299 28.98 -2.16 -8.96
N ASN A 300 29.37 -2.40 -10.21
CA ASN A 300 30.24 -1.50 -11.00
C ASN A 300 29.70 -0.07 -11.12
N LYS A 301 28.38 0.14 -10.95
CA LYS A 301 27.78 1.48 -10.90
C LYS A 301 27.99 2.17 -9.55
N ILE A 302 28.06 1.39 -8.46
CA ILE A 302 28.22 1.94 -7.10
C ILE A 302 29.68 2.25 -6.82
N ALA A 303 30.61 1.41 -7.24
CA ALA A 303 32.04 1.55 -6.91
C ALA A 303 32.65 2.92 -7.22
N PRO A 304 32.42 3.55 -8.41
CA PRO A 304 32.95 4.88 -8.69
C PRO A 304 32.38 5.96 -7.78
N ILE A 305 31.06 5.91 -7.51
CA ILE A 305 30.37 6.89 -6.67
C ILE A 305 30.81 6.74 -5.21
N LEU A 306 31.03 5.51 -4.77
CA LEU A 306 31.56 5.21 -3.43
C LEU A 306 32.93 5.87 -3.21
N LEU A 307 33.83 5.77 -4.18
CA LEU A 307 35.13 6.42 -4.11
C LEU A 307 35.00 7.95 -4.14
N GLU A 308 34.12 8.50 -5.00
CA GLU A 308 33.83 9.93 -5.08
C GLU A 308 33.34 10.47 -3.70
N ILE A 309 32.39 9.79 -3.07
CA ILE A 309 31.88 10.15 -1.74
C ILE A 309 32.98 10.05 -0.68
N CYS A 310 33.86 9.05 -0.76
CA CYS A 310 35.00 8.89 0.12
C CYS A 310 36.17 9.85 -0.19
N LYS A 311 36.03 10.72 -1.21
CA LYS A 311 37.08 11.65 -1.69
C LYS A 311 38.37 10.92 -2.12
N ILE A 312 38.21 9.79 -2.80
CA ILE A 312 39.30 8.98 -3.35
C ILE A 312 39.21 9.10 -4.89
N ASP A 313 40.32 9.43 -5.53
CA ASP A 313 40.37 9.50 -7.00
C ASP A 313 40.11 8.12 -7.61
N ILE A 314 39.33 8.06 -8.67
CA ILE A 314 38.93 6.82 -9.35
C ILE A 314 40.11 6.02 -9.90
N ASN A 315 41.23 6.69 -10.20
CA ASN A 315 42.47 6.09 -10.70
C ASN A 315 43.41 5.61 -9.59
N THR A 316 43.07 5.84 -8.32
CA THR A 316 43.90 5.42 -7.17
C THR A 316 44.10 3.92 -7.17
N LYS A 317 45.34 3.48 -7.08
CA LYS A 317 45.71 2.06 -6.91
C LYS A 317 45.38 1.60 -5.52
N ALA A 318 45.13 0.31 -5.38
CA ALA A 318 44.78 -0.30 -4.09
C ALA A 318 45.87 -0.12 -3.01
N ASP A 319 47.15 -0.15 -3.42
CA ASP A 319 48.30 0.02 -2.53
C ASP A 319 48.43 1.47 -1.98
N ASP A 320 47.89 2.44 -2.70
CA ASP A 320 47.88 3.86 -2.32
C ASP A 320 46.75 4.21 -1.34
N ILE A 321 45.80 3.29 -1.09
CA ILE A 321 44.66 3.50 -0.18
C ILE A 321 45.07 3.15 1.26
N ASN A 322 45.07 4.15 2.14
CA ASN A 322 45.40 3.98 3.53
C ASN A 322 44.24 3.38 4.36
N THR A 323 44.57 2.92 5.59
CA THR A 323 43.60 2.30 6.51
C THR A 323 42.40 3.21 6.83
N LYS A 324 42.60 4.55 6.92
CA LYS A 324 41.52 5.49 7.18
C LYS A 324 40.52 5.54 6.01
N GLN A 325 41.00 5.51 4.79
CA GLN A 325 40.18 5.46 3.57
C GLN A 325 39.43 4.13 3.47
N ILE A 326 40.06 3.00 3.79
CA ILE A 326 39.41 1.68 3.85
C ILE A 326 38.22 1.69 4.86
N LYS A 327 38.45 2.24 6.06
CA LYS A 327 37.39 2.39 7.05
C LYS A 327 36.26 3.32 6.55
N SER A 328 36.60 4.39 5.82
CA SER A 328 35.60 5.28 5.22
C SER A 328 34.75 4.56 4.18
N ILE A 329 35.35 3.75 3.30
CA ILE A 329 34.64 2.91 2.33
C ILE A 329 33.69 1.95 3.03
N ALA A 330 34.15 1.23 4.04
CA ALA A 330 33.35 0.27 4.80
C ALA A 330 32.18 0.97 5.52
N HIS A 331 32.44 2.13 6.15
CA HIS A 331 31.40 2.92 6.81
C HIS A 331 30.35 3.41 5.81
N GLN A 332 30.75 3.90 4.65
CA GLN A 332 29.83 4.38 3.63
C GLN A 332 28.95 3.25 3.07
N LEU A 333 29.49 2.04 2.89
CA LEU A 333 28.72 0.85 2.48
C LEU A 333 27.76 0.35 3.57
N ASN A 334 28.07 0.60 4.84
CA ASN A 334 27.20 0.23 5.95
C ASN A 334 26.12 1.31 6.24
N SER A 335 26.37 2.57 5.88
CA SER A 335 25.47 3.69 6.18
C SER A 335 25.46 4.72 5.05
N TRP A 336 24.99 4.28 3.86
CA TRP A 336 24.84 5.15 2.70
C TRP A 336 23.62 6.05 2.86
N ARG A 337 23.87 7.35 2.99
CA ARG A 337 22.82 8.33 3.28
C ARG A 337 22.15 8.81 2.01
N LEU A 338 20.81 8.88 2.04
CA LEU A 338 19.96 9.41 1.00
C LEU A 338 18.96 10.39 1.61
N LYS A 339 19.03 11.64 1.18
CA LYS A 339 18.09 12.68 1.62
C LYS A 339 16.81 12.59 0.81
N VAL A 340 15.72 12.23 1.46
CA VAL A 340 14.41 12.18 0.82
C VAL A 340 13.83 13.58 0.69
N VAL A 341 13.32 13.92 -0.48
CA VAL A 341 12.76 15.25 -0.78
C VAL A 341 11.32 15.21 -1.24
N ASP A 342 10.86 14.07 -1.81
CA ASP A 342 9.50 13.91 -2.33
C ASP A 342 9.20 12.43 -2.61
N THR A 343 8.05 12.15 -3.19
CA THR A 343 7.59 10.83 -3.62
C THR A 343 7.33 10.80 -5.13
N GLN A 344 7.01 9.61 -5.66
CA GLN A 344 6.51 9.49 -7.05
C GLN A 344 5.00 9.80 -7.18
N GLY A 345 4.36 10.28 -6.11
CA GLY A 345 2.96 10.69 -6.11
C GLY A 345 1.97 9.52 -6.23
N PHE A 346 0.69 9.86 -6.27
CA PHE A 346 -0.41 8.90 -6.31
C PHE A 346 -0.42 7.99 -7.54
N SER A 347 0.10 8.45 -8.68
CA SER A 347 0.16 7.65 -9.91
C SER A 347 1.02 6.40 -9.80
N HIS A 348 1.97 6.39 -8.86
CA HIS A 348 2.88 5.28 -8.61
C HIS A 348 2.69 4.64 -7.23
N ALA A 349 1.71 5.10 -6.45
CA ALA A 349 1.38 4.55 -5.14
C ALA A 349 0.52 3.29 -5.25
N GLU A 350 0.82 2.28 -4.45
CA GLU A 350 -0.02 1.07 -4.36
C GLU A 350 -1.27 1.30 -3.50
N ALA A 351 -1.22 2.25 -2.56
CA ALA A 351 -2.31 2.62 -1.66
C ALA A 351 -2.27 4.11 -1.30
N SER A 352 -3.36 4.62 -0.76
CA SER A 352 -3.43 5.94 -0.14
C SER A 352 -3.52 5.81 1.39
N GLY A 353 -2.86 6.70 2.11
CA GLY A 353 -3.17 6.96 3.51
C GLY A 353 -4.01 8.22 3.65
N GLY A 354 -4.44 8.55 4.86
CA GLY A 354 -5.49 9.53 5.10
C GLY A 354 -6.87 8.95 4.81
N GLY A 355 -7.90 9.80 4.81
CA GLY A 355 -9.28 9.37 4.56
C GLY A 355 -10.26 9.81 5.65
N VAL A 356 -11.49 9.32 5.60
CA VAL A 356 -12.54 9.61 6.59
C VAL A 356 -12.06 9.20 7.97
N LYS A 357 -12.20 10.11 8.95
CA LYS A 357 -11.76 9.85 10.33
C LYS A 357 -12.49 8.67 10.93
N THR A 358 -11.74 7.73 11.46
CA THR A 358 -12.27 6.52 12.10
C THR A 358 -13.02 6.80 13.38
N SER A 359 -12.72 7.91 14.06
CA SER A 359 -13.47 8.39 15.24
C SER A 359 -14.95 8.69 14.95
N GLU A 360 -15.31 9.01 13.72
CA GLU A 360 -16.67 9.32 13.27
C GLU A 360 -17.45 8.10 12.73
N VAL A 361 -16.83 6.92 12.75
CA VAL A 361 -17.40 5.67 12.24
C VAL A 361 -17.41 4.63 13.36
N ASP A 362 -18.47 3.84 13.46
CA ASP A 362 -18.55 2.74 14.42
C ASP A 362 -17.66 1.58 13.98
N ASN A 363 -16.76 1.12 14.82
CA ASN A 363 -15.76 0.10 14.46
C ASN A 363 -16.31 -1.34 14.38
N LYS A 364 -17.57 -1.56 14.76
CA LYS A 364 -18.22 -2.88 14.68
C LYS A 364 -19.16 -2.99 13.49
N THR A 365 -19.87 -1.90 13.19
CA THR A 365 -20.86 -1.88 12.12
C THR A 365 -20.35 -1.20 10.87
N PHE A 366 -19.33 -0.34 10.99
CA PHE A 366 -18.84 0.59 9.96
C PHE A 366 -19.90 1.59 9.51
N GLU A 367 -20.94 1.81 10.31
CA GLU A 367 -21.94 2.84 10.12
C GLU A 367 -21.40 4.19 10.59
N SER A 368 -21.77 5.24 9.89
CA SER A 368 -21.55 6.62 10.30
C SER A 368 -22.17 6.88 11.68
N LYS A 369 -21.43 7.54 12.57
CA LYS A 369 -21.98 8.05 13.84
C LYS A 369 -22.79 9.34 13.66
N LEU A 370 -22.67 10.00 12.50
CA LEU A 370 -23.33 11.26 12.18
C LEU A 370 -24.65 11.05 11.40
N ILE A 371 -24.65 10.10 10.48
CA ILE A 371 -25.77 9.88 9.56
C ILE A 371 -26.19 8.41 9.61
N LYS A 372 -27.38 8.15 10.11
CA LYS A 372 -27.97 6.81 10.15
C LYS A 372 -28.09 6.22 8.73
N ASN A 373 -27.75 4.93 8.58
CA ASN A 373 -27.81 4.17 7.32
C ASN A 373 -26.76 4.57 6.27
N LEU A 374 -25.76 5.38 6.63
CA LEU A 374 -24.57 5.64 5.81
C LEU A 374 -23.42 4.81 6.35
N PHE A 375 -22.72 4.07 5.49
CA PHE A 375 -21.65 3.15 5.84
C PHE A 375 -20.38 3.46 5.05
N PHE A 376 -19.23 3.09 5.61
CA PHE A 376 -17.92 3.23 4.97
C PHE A 376 -17.16 1.92 5.01
N ALA A 377 -16.41 1.56 3.96
CA ALA A 377 -15.55 0.38 3.97
C ALA A 377 -14.32 0.53 3.07
N GLY A 378 -13.24 -0.12 3.46
CA GLY A 378 -11.98 -0.14 2.71
C GLY A 378 -11.21 1.16 2.79
N GLU A 379 -10.46 1.46 1.74
CA GLU A 379 -9.45 2.51 1.69
C GLU A 379 -9.98 3.95 1.83
N VAL A 380 -11.30 4.17 1.74
CA VAL A 380 -11.91 5.49 2.00
C VAL A 380 -11.76 5.94 3.46
N LEU A 381 -11.58 5.00 4.38
CA LEU A 381 -11.29 5.24 5.80
C LEU A 381 -9.82 5.56 6.01
N ASP A 382 -9.49 6.37 7.02
CA ASP A 382 -8.10 6.65 7.40
C ASP A 382 -7.45 5.43 8.06
N ILE A 383 -7.28 4.39 7.26
CA ILE A 383 -6.58 3.15 7.58
C ILE A 383 -5.80 2.71 6.34
N VAL A 384 -4.49 2.59 6.47
CA VAL A 384 -3.62 2.08 5.42
C VAL A 384 -2.72 0.97 5.96
N GLY A 385 -2.72 -0.17 5.28
CA GLY A 385 -1.94 -1.35 5.65
C GLY A 385 -0.54 -1.35 5.03
N ASN A 386 0.36 -2.09 5.65
CA ASN A 386 1.67 -2.43 5.09
C ASN A 386 1.52 -3.16 3.74
N ARG A 387 2.61 -3.24 2.99
CA ARG A 387 2.67 -4.04 1.77
C ARG A 387 2.62 -5.54 2.09
N GLY A 388 1.81 -6.30 1.38
CA GLY A 388 1.76 -7.75 1.56
C GLY A 388 0.35 -8.34 1.73
N GLY A 389 -0.67 -7.67 1.21
CA GLY A 389 -2.06 -8.15 1.22
C GLY A 389 -2.91 -7.57 2.35
N TYR A 390 -2.33 -6.74 3.21
CA TYR A 390 -3.04 -6.16 4.36
C TYR A 390 -4.14 -5.18 3.93
N ASN A 391 -3.89 -4.29 2.95
CA ASN A 391 -4.91 -3.35 2.44
C ASN A 391 -6.12 -4.09 1.84
N LEU A 392 -5.87 -5.13 1.04
CA LEU A 392 -6.96 -5.95 0.51
C LEU A 392 -7.69 -6.70 1.62
N HIS A 393 -6.96 -7.24 2.62
CA HIS A 393 -7.62 -7.94 3.71
C HIS A 393 -8.52 -7.01 4.54
N PHE A 394 -8.09 -5.79 4.84
CA PHE A 394 -8.94 -4.81 5.51
C PHE A 394 -10.17 -4.44 4.67
N ALA A 395 -10.00 -4.31 3.35
CA ALA A 395 -11.13 -4.07 2.45
C ALA A 395 -12.14 -5.24 2.50
N TRP A 396 -11.67 -6.49 2.52
CA TRP A 396 -12.53 -7.66 2.70
C TRP A 396 -13.22 -7.67 4.07
N ALA A 397 -12.47 -7.45 5.15
CA ALA A 397 -13.00 -7.52 6.52
C ALA A 397 -14.03 -6.42 6.80
N SER A 398 -13.73 -5.17 6.43
CA SER A 398 -14.65 -4.04 6.59
C SER A 398 -15.90 -4.22 5.72
N GLY A 399 -15.75 -4.62 4.45
CA GLY A 399 -16.88 -4.88 3.57
C GLY A 399 -17.76 -6.03 4.04
N TYR A 400 -17.17 -7.11 4.57
CA TYR A 400 -17.93 -8.23 5.16
C TYR A 400 -18.77 -7.77 6.35
N LEU A 401 -18.22 -6.97 7.27
CA LEU A 401 -18.96 -6.43 8.40
C LEU A 401 -20.07 -5.49 7.97
N VAL A 402 -19.79 -4.60 7.02
CA VAL A 402 -20.85 -3.76 6.45
C VAL A 402 -21.96 -4.64 5.86
N GLY A 403 -21.63 -5.66 5.08
CA GLY A 403 -22.63 -6.57 4.50
C GLY A 403 -23.51 -7.23 5.54
N LYS A 404 -22.98 -7.59 6.71
CA LYS A 404 -23.77 -8.10 7.85
C LYS A 404 -24.72 -7.06 8.44
N ASN A 405 -24.30 -5.80 8.50
CA ASN A 405 -25.04 -4.72 9.15
C ASN A 405 -26.02 -3.99 8.19
N LEU A 406 -25.82 -4.10 6.88
CA LEU A 406 -26.76 -3.56 5.90
C LEU A 406 -28.15 -4.20 5.99
N ILE A 407 -28.28 -5.41 6.47
CA ILE A 407 -29.55 -6.14 6.57
C ILE A 407 -30.27 -5.98 7.89
N THR A 408 -29.66 -5.34 8.88
CA THR A 408 -30.25 -5.16 10.22
C THR A 408 -31.03 -3.83 10.25
N ASP A 409 -32.30 -3.89 10.62
CA ASP A 409 -33.07 -2.70 11.00
C ASP A 409 -32.76 -2.41 12.48
N LYS A 410 -32.04 -1.32 12.78
CA LYS A 410 -31.89 -0.80 14.13
C LYS A 410 -32.86 0.35 14.39
#